data_8dce20a31c991b8e8b0f262ae1a0ddb2
#
_entry.id   8dce20a31c991b8e8b0f262ae1a0ddb2
#
_cell.length_a   1.000
_cell.length_b   1.000
_cell.length_c   1.000
_cell.angle_alpha   90.00
_cell.angle_beta   90.00
_cell.angle_gamma   90.00
#
_symmetry.space_group_name_H-M   'P 1'
#
loop_
_entity.id
_entity.type
_entity.pdbx_description
1 polymer ?
#
loop_
_entity_poly.entity_id
_entity_poly.type
_entity_poly.pdbx_seq_one_letter_code
_entity_poly.pdbx_strand_id
1 'polypeptide(L)'
;MAKIIGIDLGTTNSAMAVMEGSEPEILVNAEGDRTTPSVVGFGKDGERTVGKAAKNKAVTNPENTIASVKRFIGRSYAETGEEQKTVAYTVKNGNGGRAVVDIDGKDYMPEELSLIHISEPTRQAEIS
;
A
#
# COMPACT_ATOMS: atom_id res chain seq x y z
N MET A 1 -2.41 26.68 9.23
CA MET A 1 -1.81 26.81 7.90
C MET A 1 -1.72 25.45 7.23
N ALA A 2 -2.19 25.37 6.00
CA ALA A 2 -2.15 24.11 5.26
C ALA A 2 -0.72 23.81 4.82
N LYS A 3 -0.32 22.54 4.94
CA LYS A 3 0.97 22.06 4.46
C LYS A 3 0.79 21.28 3.16
N ILE A 4 1.75 21.39 2.26
CA ILE A 4 1.76 20.63 1.03
C ILE A 4 2.61 19.39 1.25
N ILE A 5 2.02 18.22 0.99
CA ILE A 5 2.70 16.95 1.15
C ILE A 5 2.88 16.32 -0.23
N GLY A 6 4.09 15.88 -0.53
CA GLY A 6 4.38 15.09 -1.70
C GLY A 6 4.53 13.63 -1.33
N ILE A 7 3.94 12.76 -2.13
CA ILE A 7 4.03 11.32 -1.92
C ILE A 7 4.55 10.66 -3.19
N ASP A 8 5.67 9.96 -3.05
CA ASP A 8 6.19 9.11 -4.13
C ASP A 8 5.72 7.69 -3.84
N LEU A 9 4.68 7.28 -4.54
CA LEU A 9 4.08 5.96 -4.35
C LEU A 9 4.74 4.97 -5.29
N GLY A 10 5.86 4.40 -4.85
CA GLY A 10 6.58 3.41 -5.63
C GLY A 10 5.96 2.02 -5.52
N THR A 11 6.32 1.14 -6.43
CA THR A 11 5.81 -0.23 -6.43
C THR A 11 6.28 -1.01 -5.20
N THR A 12 7.53 -0.83 -4.82
CA THR A 12 8.16 -1.56 -3.71
C THR A 12 8.24 -0.73 -2.45
N ASN A 13 8.56 0.55 -2.57
CA ASN A 13 8.69 1.48 -1.45
C ASN A 13 8.06 2.81 -1.78
N SER A 14 7.56 3.48 -0.75
CA SER A 14 6.97 4.81 -0.86
C SER A 14 7.72 5.79 0.02
N ALA A 15 7.67 7.06 -0.34
CA ALA A 15 8.28 8.13 0.44
C ALA A 15 7.35 9.31 0.51
N MET A 16 7.43 10.07 1.60
CA MET A 16 6.65 11.29 1.78
C MET A 16 7.58 12.46 2.08
N ALA A 17 7.21 13.63 1.59
CA ALA A 17 7.95 14.85 1.86
C ALA A 17 6.98 15.99 2.14
N VAL A 18 7.43 16.95 2.93
CA VAL A 18 6.68 18.16 3.21
C VAL A 18 7.54 19.36 2.85
N MET A 19 6.92 20.45 2.41
CA MET A 19 7.65 21.67 2.14
C MET A 19 7.94 22.42 3.44
N GLU A 20 9.20 22.63 3.71
CA GLU A 20 9.66 23.48 4.81
C GLU A 20 10.26 24.75 4.18
N GLY A 21 9.47 25.82 4.19
CA GLY A 21 9.86 27.03 3.48
C GLY A 21 9.91 26.79 1.97
N SER A 22 11.09 26.94 1.36
CA SER A 22 11.28 26.75 -0.07
C SER A 22 11.89 25.38 -0.42
N GLU A 23 12.13 24.51 0.57
CA GLU A 23 12.79 23.22 0.34
C GLU A 23 11.93 22.07 0.82
N PRO A 24 11.90 20.95 0.07
CA PRO A 24 11.21 19.74 0.53
C PRO A 24 12.06 19.00 1.55
N GLU A 25 11.39 18.45 2.55
CA GLU A 25 12.02 17.57 3.53
C GLU A 25 11.32 16.22 3.55
N ILE A 26 12.12 15.16 3.48
CA ILE A 26 11.61 13.78 3.56
C ILE A 26 11.17 13.51 4.99
N LEU A 27 9.94 13.03 5.14
CA LEU A 27 9.41 12.66 6.44
C LEU A 27 9.89 11.28 6.85
N VAL A 28 10.21 11.15 8.13
CA VAL A 28 10.59 9.87 8.73
C VAL A 28 9.31 9.20 9.21
N ASN A 29 9.13 7.91 8.92
CA ASN A 29 7.95 7.17 9.33
C ASN A 29 8.02 6.73 10.81
N ALA A 30 7.00 6.01 11.26
CA ALA A 30 6.92 5.56 12.66
C ALA A 30 8.07 4.65 13.08
N GLU A 31 8.68 3.94 12.13
CA GLU A 31 9.82 3.06 12.38
C GLU A 31 11.16 3.77 12.28
N GLY A 32 11.18 5.06 12.02
CA GLY A 32 12.40 5.85 11.89
C GLY A 32 13.04 5.81 10.51
N ASP A 33 12.35 5.30 9.51
CA ASP A 33 12.86 5.19 8.15
C ASP A 33 12.31 6.29 7.24
N ARG A 34 13.09 6.65 6.24
CA ARG A 34 12.70 7.66 5.24
C ARG A 34 11.84 7.09 4.12
N THR A 35 11.84 5.79 3.96
CA THR A 35 10.98 5.10 3.01
C THR A 35 10.12 4.09 3.75
N THR A 36 8.93 3.83 3.18
CA THR A 36 7.98 2.88 3.75
C THR A 36 7.72 1.79 2.71
N PRO A 37 7.93 0.52 3.05
CA PRO A 37 7.58 -0.55 2.11
C PRO A 37 6.13 -0.44 1.68
N SER A 38 5.87 -0.63 0.38
CA SER A 38 4.52 -0.55 -0.20
C SER A 38 3.75 -1.84 0.07
N VAL A 39 3.47 -2.09 1.35
CA VAL A 39 2.83 -3.31 1.83
C VAL A 39 1.70 -2.96 2.79
N VAL A 40 0.55 -3.61 2.62
CA VAL A 40 -0.61 -3.49 3.50
C VAL A 40 -0.96 -4.88 4.00
N GLY A 41 -1.11 -5.04 5.32
CA GLY A 41 -1.48 -6.30 5.93
C GLY A 41 -2.85 -6.21 6.61
N PHE A 42 -3.61 -7.30 6.54
CA PHE A 42 -4.92 -7.42 7.17
C PHE A 42 -4.90 -8.54 8.20
N GLY A 43 -5.18 -8.22 9.45
CA GLY A 43 -5.26 -9.19 10.52
C GLY A 43 -6.65 -9.80 10.64
N LYS A 44 -6.79 -10.79 11.53
CA LYS A 44 -8.04 -11.55 11.72
C LYS A 44 -9.20 -10.68 12.20
N ASP A 45 -8.91 -9.64 12.96
CA ASP A 45 -9.92 -8.75 13.54
C ASP A 45 -10.16 -7.51 12.69
N GLY A 46 -9.76 -7.54 11.42
CA GLY A 46 -9.85 -6.37 10.57
C GLY A 46 -8.76 -5.35 10.83
N GLU A 47 -7.78 -5.70 11.66
CA GLU A 47 -6.63 -4.84 11.92
C GLU A 47 -5.84 -4.62 10.65
N ARG A 48 -5.43 -3.38 10.41
CA ARG A 48 -4.64 -3.01 9.25
C ARG A 48 -3.26 -2.56 9.67
N THR A 49 -2.25 -3.08 8.98
CA THR A 49 -0.87 -2.64 9.18
C THR A 49 -0.30 -2.23 7.82
N VAL A 50 0.66 -1.31 7.84
CA VAL A 50 1.31 -0.84 6.61
C VAL A 50 2.82 -0.80 6.81
N GLY A 51 3.55 -0.81 5.70
CA GLY A 51 4.98 -0.63 5.71
C GLY A 51 5.73 -1.83 6.29
N LYS A 52 6.76 -1.54 7.08
CA LYS A 52 7.64 -2.57 7.63
C LYS A 52 6.92 -3.58 8.52
N ALA A 53 5.98 -3.11 9.33
CA ALA A 53 5.18 -4.00 10.19
C ALA A 53 4.39 -5.01 9.36
N ALA A 54 3.77 -4.55 8.26
CA ALA A 54 3.05 -5.43 7.36
C ALA A 54 4.01 -6.39 6.64
N LYS A 55 5.15 -5.90 6.19
CA LYS A 55 6.15 -6.71 5.50
C LYS A 55 6.64 -7.85 6.40
N ASN A 56 6.84 -7.58 7.68
CA ASN A 56 7.29 -8.59 8.63
C ASN A 56 6.24 -9.67 8.87
N LYS A 57 4.96 -9.35 8.67
CA LYS A 57 3.88 -10.33 8.82
C LYS A 57 3.67 -11.19 7.58
N ALA A 58 4.35 -10.89 6.48
CA ALA A 58 4.20 -11.65 5.24
C ALA A 58 4.60 -13.12 5.40
N VAL A 59 5.52 -13.43 6.31
CA VAL A 59 5.96 -14.79 6.57
C VAL A 59 4.85 -15.64 7.19
N THR A 60 4.08 -15.06 8.10
CA THR A 60 3.03 -15.78 8.83
C THR A 60 1.63 -15.58 8.27
N ASN A 61 1.44 -14.55 7.43
CA ASN A 61 0.14 -14.20 6.88
C ASN A 61 0.26 -13.75 5.42
N PRO A 62 0.83 -14.60 4.53
CA PRO A 62 1.09 -14.17 3.15
C PRO A 62 -0.16 -13.87 2.34
N GLU A 63 -1.26 -14.58 2.60
CA GLU A 63 -2.49 -14.42 1.83
C GLU A 63 -3.16 -13.06 2.04
N ASN A 64 -2.97 -12.47 3.20
CA ASN A 64 -3.57 -11.19 3.55
C ASN A 64 -2.53 -10.09 3.74
N THR A 65 -1.35 -10.28 3.18
CA THR A 65 -0.29 -9.28 3.15
C THR A 65 -0.07 -8.85 1.70
N ILE A 66 -0.50 -7.64 1.37
CA ILE A 66 -0.57 -7.17 -0.01
C ILE A 66 0.62 -6.28 -0.29
N ALA A 67 1.53 -6.78 -1.12
CA ALA A 67 2.73 -6.04 -1.53
C ALA A 67 2.64 -5.67 -3.01
N SER A 68 3.22 -4.52 -3.35
CA SER A 68 3.36 -4.09 -4.74
C SER A 68 2.04 -4.02 -5.51
N VAL A 69 0.97 -3.63 -4.86
CA VAL A 69 -0.37 -3.58 -5.46
C VAL A 69 -0.46 -2.58 -6.62
N LYS A 70 0.47 -1.64 -6.67
CA LYS A 70 0.53 -0.66 -7.77
C LYS A 70 0.60 -1.33 -9.14
N ARG A 71 1.13 -2.55 -9.21
CA ARG A 71 1.21 -3.31 -10.46
C ARG A 71 -0.16 -3.64 -11.05
N PHE A 72 -1.21 -3.59 -10.24
CA PHE A 72 -2.56 -3.94 -10.66
C PHE A 72 -3.46 -2.71 -10.85
N ILE A 73 -3.01 -1.53 -10.43
CA ILE A 73 -3.81 -0.30 -10.55
C ILE A 73 -4.09 0.02 -12.00
N GLY A 74 -5.38 0.20 -12.32
CA GLY A 74 -5.80 0.58 -13.67
C GLY A 74 -5.69 -0.51 -14.71
N ARG A 75 -5.42 -1.76 -14.31
CA ARG A 75 -5.24 -2.86 -15.23
C ARG A 75 -6.37 -3.86 -15.12
N SER A 76 -6.66 -4.54 -16.23
CA SER A 76 -7.67 -5.60 -16.23
C SER A 76 -7.07 -6.90 -15.69
N TYR A 77 -7.93 -7.79 -15.24
CA TYR A 77 -7.53 -9.12 -14.78
C TYR A 77 -6.74 -9.87 -15.86
N ALA A 78 -7.22 -9.79 -17.12
CA ALA A 78 -6.57 -10.49 -18.22
C ALA A 78 -5.16 -9.97 -18.52
N GLU A 79 -4.92 -8.67 -18.33
CA GLU A 79 -3.60 -8.07 -18.58
C GLU A 79 -2.55 -8.44 -17.54
N THR A 80 -2.97 -8.87 -16.34
CA THR A 80 -2.07 -9.08 -15.21
C THR A 80 -1.72 -10.55 -14.95
N GLY A 81 -1.89 -11.41 -15.95
CA GLY A 81 -1.65 -12.85 -15.78
C GLY A 81 -0.27 -13.22 -15.24
N GLU A 82 0.77 -12.53 -15.71
CA GLU A 82 2.13 -12.79 -15.22
C GLU A 82 2.35 -12.28 -13.81
N GLU A 83 1.85 -11.08 -13.50
CA GLU A 83 1.98 -10.47 -12.18
C GLU A 83 1.24 -11.27 -11.12
N GLN A 84 0.11 -11.89 -11.47
CA GLN A 84 -0.66 -12.71 -10.54
C GLN A 84 0.14 -13.91 -10.03
N LYS A 85 1.05 -14.42 -10.83
CA LYS A 85 1.87 -15.57 -10.46
C LYS A 85 2.98 -15.23 -9.48
N THR A 86 3.29 -13.95 -9.33
CA THR A 86 4.41 -13.51 -8.48
C THR A 86 3.96 -13.07 -7.10
N VAL A 87 2.66 -13.03 -6.82
CA VAL A 87 2.12 -12.56 -5.55
C VAL A 87 1.50 -13.72 -4.77
N ALA A 88 1.54 -13.60 -3.43
CA ALA A 88 1.00 -14.62 -2.55
C ALA A 88 -0.51 -14.41 -2.27
N TYR A 89 -1.01 -13.21 -2.50
CA TYR A 89 -2.43 -12.92 -2.32
C TYR A 89 -3.23 -13.28 -3.57
N THR A 90 -4.55 -13.39 -3.41
CA THR A 90 -5.44 -13.80 -4.50
C THR A 90 -5.93 -12.59 -5.29
N VAL A 91 -5.71 -12.62 -6.59
CA VAL A 91 -6.23 -11.59 -7.51
C VAL A 91 -7.38 -12.21 -8.28
N LYS A 92 -8.50 -11.50 -8.36
CA LYS A 92 -9.72 -11.98 -9.02
C LYS A 92 -10.17 -11.05 -10.14
N ASN A 93 -11.01 -11.58 -11.01
CA ASN A 93 -11.66 -10.80 -12.07
C ASN A 93 -12.90 -10.14 -11.48
N GLY A 94 -12.82 -8.83 -11.25
CA GLY A 94 -13.92 -8.06 -10.70
C GLY A 94 -14.88 -7.54 -11.76
N ASN A 95 -15.78 -6.66 -11.33
CA ASN A 95 -16.76 -6.03 -12.24
C ASN A 95 -16.06 -5.28 -13.36
N GLY A 96 -16.50 -5.51 -14.59
CA GLY A 96 -15.93 -4.85 -15.75
C GLY A 96 -14.57 -5.40 -16.16
N GLY A 97 -14.19 -6.58 -15.68
CA GLY A 97 -12.91 -7.20 -16.03
C GLY A 97 -11.70 -6.62 -15.30
N ARG A 98 -11.93 -5.85 -14.26
CA ARG A 98 -10.83 -5.23 -13.49
C ARG A 98 -10.18 -6.23 -12.54
N ALA A 99 -8.88 -6.09 -12.33
CA ALA A 99 -8.19 -6.89 -11.33
C ALA A 99 -8.56 -6.37 -9.94
N VAL A 100 -9.02 -7.28 -9.07
CA VAL A 100 -9.33 -6.95 -7.66
C VAL A 100 -8.61 -7.96 -6.77
N VAL A 101 -8.37 -7.57 -5.52
CA VAL A 101 -7.69 -8.41 -4.54
C VAL A 101 -8.72 -8.95 -3.55
N ASP A 102 -8.71 -10.27 -3.37
CA ASP A 102 -9.60 -10.94 -2.41
C ASP A 102 -8.92 -11.04 -1.04
N ILE A 103 -9.52 -10.40 -0.05
CA ILE A 103 -9.02 -10.45 1.33
C ILE A 103 -10.15 -10.95 2.22
N ASP A 104 -10.03 -12.17 2.71
CA ASP A 104 -11.02 -12.82 3.57
C ASP A 104 -12.43 -12.80 2.98
N GLY A 105 -12.52 -13.03 1.67
CA GLY A 105 -13.81 -13.07 0.96
C GLY A 105 -14.35 -11.73 0.54
N LYS A 106 -13.63 -10.65 0.84
CA LYS A 106 -14.02 -9.30 0.42
C LYS A 106 -13.10 -8.82 -0.69
N ASP A 107 -13.69 -8.26 -1.75
CA ASP A 107 -12.93 -7.76 -2.89
C ASP A 107 -12.51 -6.31 -2.67
N TYR A 108 -11.22 -6.04 -2.84
CA TYR A 108 -10.66 -4.69 -2.75
C TYR A 108 -10.10 -4.30 -4.10
N MET A 109 -10.36 -3.07 -4.52
CA MET A 109 -9.70 -2.51 -5.69
C MET A 109 -8.25 -2.15 -5.32
N PRO A 110 -7.30 -2.29 -6.24
CA PRO A 110 -5.91 -1.90 -5.96
C PRO A 110 -5.78 -0.46 -5.49
N GLU A 111 -6.61 0.44 -6.00
CA GLU A 111 -6.63 1.84 -5.61
C GLU A 111 -7.01 2.01 -4.13
N GLU A 112 -7.96 1.20 -3.64
CA GLU A 112 -8.36 1.23 -2.23
C GLU A 112 -7.19 0.85 -1.30
N LEU A 113 -6.43 -0.16 -1.71
CA LEU A 113 -5.28 -0.63 -0.93
C LEU A 113 -4.17 0.42 -0.92
N SER A 114 -3.97 1.11 -2.04
CA SER A 114 -3.01 2.22 -2.11
C SER A 114 -3.43 3.37 -1.20
N LEU A 115 -4.73 3.67 -1.12
CA LEU A 115 -5.22 4.70 -0.21
C LEU A 115 -4.99 4.35 1.25
N ILE A 116 -5.19 3.10 1.63
CA ILE A 116 -4.90 2.63 2.99
C ILE A 116 -3.41 2.80 3.28
N HIS A 117 -2.57 2.42 2.35
CA HIS A 117 -1.12 2.55 2.49
C HIS A 117 -0.69 4.01 2.66
N ILE A 118 -1.32 4.93 1.95
CA ILE A 118 -1.02 6.36 2.02
C ILE A 118 -1.53 6.96 3.33
N SER A 119 -2.77 6.65 3.71
CA SER A 119 -3.41 7.31 4.85
C SER A 119 -2.81 6.93 6.19
N GLU A 120 -2.41 5.68 6.39
CA GLU A 120 -1.84 5.25 7.66
C GLU A 120 -0.49 5.91 7.97
N PRO A 121 0.50 5.88 7.07
CA PRO A 121 1.77 6.57 7.33
C PRO A 121 1.63 8.08 7.48
N THR A 122 0.76 8.69 6.70
CA THR A 122 0.54 10.15 6.78
C THR A 122 0.00 10.54 8.13
N ARG A 123 -0.93 9.77 8.68
CA ARG A 123 -1.49 10.01 10.00
C ARG A 123 -0.43 9.81 11.09
N GLN A 124 0.36 8.75 10.98
CA GLN A 124 1.39 8.41 11.97
C GLN A 124 2.56 9.40 11.98
N ALA A 125 2.83 10.03 10.85
CA ALA A 125 3.91 11.01 10.77
C ALA A 125 3.62 12.30 11.54
N GLU A 126 2.41 12.47 12.06
CA GLU A 126 1.99 13.64 12.85
C GLU A 126 2.34 14.97 12.18
N ILE A 127 1.91 15.10 10.95
CA ILE A 127 2.14 16.32 10.19
C ILE A 127 1.25 17.42 10.74
N SER A 128 1.84 18.27 11.51
CA SER A 128 1.12 19.37 12.15
C SER A 128 1.64 20.72 11.70
#